data_53796a9da016b560ec5fc03ac3ca4c46
#
_entry.id   53796a9da016b560ec5fc03ac3ca4c46
#
_cell.length_a   1.000
_cell.length_b   1.000
_cell.length_c   1.000
_cell.angle_alpha   90.00
_cell.angle_beta   90.00
_cell.angle_gamma   90.00
#
_symmetry.space_group_name_H-M   'P 1'
#
loop_
_entity.id
_entity.type
_entity.pdbx_description
1 polymer ?
#
loop_
_entity_poly.entity_id
_entity_poly.type
_entity_poly.pdbx_seq_one_letter_code
_entity_poly.pdbx_strand_id
1 'polypeptide(L)'
;MPFKKLHPHLLENLERLEIEAPTPFQKSSIPVIKSGINVFAFAKKGSGKTTTLVLTTLQKLKCEAVGDAPRAVVMVESKEKVLELYQTFIEFTKYTSLRVYASYEQLHIDVQKSEIYLGIDILITTPKTLHNLFLTNGVSISELKIVSVDDAEFLSNKKESTGLIAMAASIKKSQFVIYAEKPHPQLQRLENHFMEHSRTVKS
;
A
#
# COMPACT_ATOMS: atom_id res chain seq x y z
N MET A 1 -8.60 19.48 -10.51
CA MET A 1 -9.24 18.19 -10.20
C MET A 1 -8.10 17.19 -9.93
N PRO A 2 -8.14 16.38 -8.86
CA PRO A 2 -7.02 15.50 -8.47
C PRO A 2 -6.64 14.46 -9.53
N PHE A 3 -7.60 13.94 -10.31
CA PHE A 3 -7.29 12.98 -11.38
C PHE A 3 -6.49 13.59 -12.53
N LYS A 4 -6.71 14.86 -12.91
CA LYS A 4 -6.01 15.51 -14.04
C LYS A 4 -4.47 15.54 -13.92
N LYS A 5 -3.94 15.31 -12.70
CA LYS A 5 -2.49 15.29 -12.42
C LYS A 5 -1.95 13.87 -12.17
N LEU A 6 -2.71 12.83 -12.49
CA LEU A 6 -2.25 11.45 -12.46
C LEU A 6 -1.48 11.11 -13.72
N HIS A 7 -0.72 10.01 -13.65
CA HIS A 7 0.00 9.46 -14.79
C HIS A 7 -0.98 9.12 -15.94
N PRO A 8 -0.63 9.31 -17.21
CA PRO A 8 -1.53 9.03 -18.35
C PRO A 8 -2.18 7.65 -18.29
N HIS A 9 -1.42 6.59 -18.06
CA HIS A 9 -1.95 5.23 -17.89
C HIS A 9 -3.02 5.10 -16.80
N LEU A 10 -2.93 5.89 -15.74
CA LEU A 10 -3.96 5.89 -14.69
C LEU A 10 -5.25 6.58 -15.15
N LEU A 11 -5.12 7.60 -15.98
CA LEU A 11 -6.29 8.28 -16.57
C LEU A 11 -7.03 7.35 -17.53
N GLU A 12 -6.31 6.66 -18.41
CA GLU A 12 -6.84 5.64 -19.32
C GLU A 12 -7.54 4.50 -18.56
N ASN A 13 -6.93 4.03 -17.46
CA ASN A 13 -7.54 3.01 -16.60
C ASN A 13 -8.82 3.49 -15.90
N LEU A 14 -8.85 4.74 -15.42
CA LEU A 14 -10.04 5.31 -14.80
C LEU A 14 -11.19 5.41 -15.82
N GLU A 15 -10.90 5.83 -17.05
CA GLU A 15 -11.87 5.88 -18.13
C GLU A 15 -12.41 4.48 -18.47
N ARG A 16 -11.53 3.50 -18.65
CA ARG A 16 -11.89 2.10 -18.92
C ARG A 16 -12.73 1.48 -17.79
N LEU A 17 -12.51 1.87 -16.55
CA LEU A 17 -13.25 1.40 -15.36
C LEU A 17 -14.49 2.27 -15.07
N GLU A 18 -14.85 3.18 -15.97
CA GLU A 18 -16.00 4.09 -15.84
C GLU A 18 -15.97 4.93 -14.57
N ILE A 19 -14.75 5.26 -14.07
CA ILE A 19 -14.56 6.13 -12.90
C ILE A 19 -14.41 7.58 -13.37
N GLU A 20 -15.53 8.23 -13.64
CA GLU A 20 -15.57 9.57 -14.26
C GLU A 20 -15.07 10.69 -13.33
N ALA A 21 -15.34 10.60 -12.03
CA ALA A 21 -15.05 11.67 -11.10
C ALA A 21 -14.54 11.16 -9.73
N PRO A 22 -13.60 11.87 -9.12
CA PRO A 22 -13.13 11.53 -7.78
C PRO A 22 -14.20 11.78 -6.72
N THR A 23 -14.30 10.85 -5.76
CA THR A 23 -15.12 11.05 -4.55
C THR A 23 -14.60 12.23 -3.71
N PRO A 24 -15.38 12.76 -2.75
CA PRO A 24 -14.91 13.78 -1.82
C PRO A 24 -13.61 13.38 -1.10
N PHE A 25 -13.52 12.11 -0.63
CA PHE A 25 -12.33 11.57 -0.01
C PHE A 25 -11.14 11.59 -0.97
N GLN A 26 -11.29 11.12 -2.19
CA GLN A 26 -10.23 11.11 -3.20
C GLN A 26 -9.75 12.53 -3.54
N LYS A 27 -10.66 13.50 -3.59
CA LYS A 27 -10.31 14.91 -3.81
C LYS A 27 -9.40 15.47 -2.73
N SER A 28 -9.64 15.12 -1.48
CA SER A 28 -8.85 15.59 -0.34
C SER A 28 -7.55 14.79 -0.14
N SER A 29 -7.59 13.45 -0.31
CA SER A 29 -6.48 12.56 0.05
C SER A 29 -5.40 12.45 -1.04
N ILE A 30 -5.76 12.32 -2.32
CA ILE A 30 -4.78 12.12 -3.40
C ILE A 30 -3.70 13.20 -3.45
N PRO A 31 -4.03 14.52 -3.39
CA PRO A 31 -3.00 15.55 -3.42
C PRO A 31 -2.04 15.49 -2.23
N VAL A 32 -2.56 15.15 -1.04
CA VAL A 32 -1.77 15.04 0.18
C VAL A 32 -0.83 13.83 0.11
N ILE A 33 -1.31 12.67 -0.32
CA ILE A 33 -0.47 11.46 -0.48
C ILE A 33 0.59 11.69 -1.56
N LYS A 34 0.24 12.32 -2.69
CA LYS A 34 1.19 12.65 -3.77
C LYS A 34 2.31 13.60 -3.32
N SER A 35 2.14 14.38 -2.28
CA SER A 35 3.23 15.24 -1.75
C SER A 35 4.38 14.45 -1.12
N GLY A 36 4.17 13.15 -0.84
CA GLY A 36 5.21 12.27 -0.30
C GLY A 36 5.32 12.24 1.22
N ILE A 37 4.48 12.99 1.93
CA ILE A 37 4.43 12.95 3.39
C ILE A 37 3.68 11.71 3.88
N ASN A 38 3.90 11.30 5.13
CA ASN A 38 3.13 10.26 5.78
C ASN A 38 1.68 10.70 6.00
N VAL A 39 0.71 9.79 5.81
CA VAL A 39 -0.71 10.14 5.87
C VAL A 39 -1.53 9.13 6.67
N PHE A 40 -2.33 9.61 7.60
CA PHE A 40 -3.50 8.89 8.11
C PHE A 40 -4.74 9.30 7.32
N ALA A 41 -5.37 8.37 6.65
CA ALA A 41 -6.49 8.59 5.74
C ALA A 41 -7.75 7.90 6.29
N PHE A 42 -8.62 8.68 6.93
CA PHE A 42 -9.83 8.17 7.58
C PHE A 42 -11.09 8.46 6.76
N ALA A 43 -11.79 7.42 6.37
CA ALA A 43 -13.06 7.55 5.66
C ALA A 43 -13.90 6.27 5.75
N LYS A 44 -15.21 6.42 5.67
CA LYS A 44 -16.17 5.30 5.71
C LYS A 44 -15.91 4.27 4.59
N LYS A 45 -16.42 3.07 4.75
CA LYS A 45 -16.45 2.05 3.69
C LYS A 45 -17.18 2.62 2.45
N GLY A 46 -16.69 2.30 1.27
CA GLY A 46 -17.25 2.81 0.01
C GLY A 46 -16.82 4.24 -0.38
N SER A 47 -16.01 4.93 0.42
CA SER A 47 -15.51 6.29 0.10
C SER A 47 -14.44 6.34 -1.00
N GLY A 48 -13.92 5.20 -1.46
CA GLY A 48 -12.86 5.10 -2.44
C GLY A 48 -11.45 5.02 -1.84
N LYS A 49 -11.29 4.57 -0.59
CA LYS A 49 -9.98 4.34 0.06
C LYS A 49 -9.09 3.41 -0.76
N THR A 50 -9.57 2.21 -1.08
CA THR A 50 -8.82 1.19 -1.83
C THR A 50 -8.42 1.70 -3.23
N THR A 51 -9.31 2.36 -3.96
CA THR A 51 -8.98 2.99 -5.24
C THR A 51 -7.92 4.08 -5.07
N THR A 52 -8.00 4.90 -4.01
CA THR A 52 -6.98 5.90 -3.69
C THR A 52 -5.62 5.25 -3.44
N LEU A 53 -5.59 4.17 -2.65
CA LEU A 53 -4.38 3.40 -2.37
C LEU A 53 -3.74 2.90 -3.67
N VAL A 54 -4.51 2.26 -4.54
CA VAL A 54 -4.02 1.75 -5.83
C VAL A 54 -3.47 2.89 -6.68
N LEU A 55 -4.27 3.94 -6.93
CA LEU A 55 -3.86 5.09 -7.75
C LEU A 55 -2.59 5.77 -7.23
N THR A 56 -2.49 5.98 -5.93
CA THR A 56 -1.33 6.68 -5.35
C THR A 56 -0.08 5.80 -5.31
N THR A 57 -0.22 4.49 -5.13
CA THR A 57 0.87 3.52 -5.24
C THR A 57 1.43 3.49 -6.66
N LEU A 58 0.58 3.29 -7.67
CA LEU A 58 0.99 3.26 -9.07
C LEU A 58 1.58 4.60 -9.54
N GLN A 59 0.98 5.72 -9.12
CA GLN A 59 1.51 7.07 -9.36
C GLN A 59 2.91 7.24 -8.77
N LYS A 60 3.16 6.74 -7.56
CA LYS A 60 4.47 6.80 -6.89
C LYS A 60 5.53 6.01 -7.64
N LEU A 61 5.15 4.88 -8.24
CA LEU A 61 6.01 4.02 -9.04
C LEU A 61 6.10 4.44 -10.52
N LYS A 62 5.40 5.51 -10.93
CA LYS A 62 5.34 6.02 -12.31
C LYS A 62 4.84 4.98 -13.33
N CYS A 63 4.07 4.01 -12.90
CA CYS A 63 3.53 2.93 -13.73
C CYS A 63 4.58 2.11 -14.52
N GLU A 64 5.83 2.07 -14.04
CA GLU A 64 6.96 1.41 -14.69
C GLU A 64 7.66 0.44 -13.75
N ALA A 65 8.08 -0.74 -14.26
CA ALA A 65 8.96 -1.66 -13.56
C ALA A 65 10.39 -1.08 -13.48
N VAL A 66 11.02 -1.21 -12.32
CA VAL A 66 12.42 -0.76 -12.11
C VAL A 66 13.12 -1.69 -11.13
N GLY A 67 14.24 -2.29 -11.55
CA GLY A 67 15.01 -3.21 -10.72
C GLY A 67 14.24 -4.50 -10.38
N ASP A 68 14.66 -5.20 -9.35
CA ASP A 68 14.07 -6.48 -8.95
C ASP A 68 13.47 -6.47 -7.54
N ALA A 69 13.90 -5.54 -6.69
CA ALA A 69 13.36 -5.38 -5.34
C ALA A 69 12.01 -4.63 -5.35
N PRO A 70 11.06 -5.00 -4.47
CA PRO A 70 9.79 -4.31 -4.35
C PRO A 70 9.99 -2.84 -3.96
N ARG A 71 9.25 -1.96 -4.63
CA ARG A 71 9.24 -0.52 -4.35
C ARG A 71 7.97 -0.07 -3.64
N ALA A 72 6.97 -0.94 -3.58
CA ALA A 72 5.78 -0.73 -2.79
C ALA A 72 5.41 -2.00 -2.00
N VAL A 73 4.98 -1.82 -0.76
CA VAL A 73 4.36 -2.86 0.05
C VAL A 73 2.96 -2.39 0.45
N VAL A 74 1.98 -3.26 0.25
CA VAL A 74 0.61 -3.04 0.72
C VAL A 74 0.23 -4.15 1.69
N MET A 75 -0.15 -3.75 2.90
CA MET A 75 -0.56 -4.68 3.94
C MET A 75 -2.07 -4.65 4.14
N VAL A 76 -2.64 -5.83 4.29
CA VAL A 76 -4.05 -6.07 4.61
C VAL A 76 -4.18 -7.16 5.66
N GLU A 77 -5.35 -7.27 6.27
CA GLU A 77 -5.59 -8.13 7.44
C GLU A 77 -5.47 -9.64 7.14
N SER A 78 -5.94 -10.10 5.98
CA SER A 78 -6.11 -11.54 5.70
C SER A 78 -5.77 -11.91 4.26
N LYS A 79 -5.62 -13.22 4.03
CA LYS A 79 -5.43 -13.80 2.69
C LYS A 79 -6.53 -13.36 1.71
N GLU A 80 -7.77 -13.39 2.14
CA GLU A 80 -8.93 -13.02 1.31
C GLU A 80 -8.78 -11.58 0.83
N LYS A 81 -8.38 -10.70 1.73
CA LYS A 81 -8.11 -9.28 1.41
C LYS A 81 -6.88 -9.12 0.51
N VAL A 82 -5.84 -9.93 0.69
CA VAL A 82 -4.67 -9.95 -0.21
C VAL A 82 -5.11 -10.28 -1.63
N LEU A 83 -5.91 -11.32 -1.81
CA LEU A 83 -6.38 -11.75 -3.13
C LEU A 83 -7.36 -10.76 -3.76
N GLU A 84 -8.29 -10.18 -2.99
CA GLU A 84 -9.21 -9.14 -3.44
C GLU A 84 -8.44 -7.91 -3.96
N LEU A 85 -7.49 -7.44 -3.17
CA LEU A 85 -6.68 -6.28 -3.53
C LEU A 85 -5.73 -6.57 -4.70
N TYR A 86 -5.18 -7.78 -4.77
CA TYR A 86 -4.37 -8.22 -5.90
C TYR A 86 -5.14 -8.12 -7.22
N GLN A 87 -6.38 -8.60 -7.28
CA GLN A 87 -7.20 -8.48 -8.48
C GLN A 87 -7.41 -7.01 -8.86
N THR A 88 -7.67 -6.15 -7.88
CA THR A 88 -7.79 -4.71 -8.13
C THR A 88 -6.51 -4.13 -8.72
N PHE A 89 -5.34 -4.48 -8.18
CA PHE A 89 -4.05 -4.03 -8.73
C PHE A 89 -3.83 -4.55 -10.16
N ILE A 90 -4.14 -5.82 -10.44
CA ILE A 90 -4.01 -6.41 -11.79
C ILE A 90 -4.86 -5.64 -12.81
N GLU A 91 -6.08 -5.24 -12.46
CA GLU A 91 -6.92 -4.43 -13.35
C GLU A 91 -6.29 -3.08 -13.69
N PHE A 92 -5.68 -2.42 -12.69
CA PHE A 92 -5.03 -1.12 -12.89
C PHE A 92 -3.64 -1.21 -13.51
N THR A 93 -2.96 -2.36 -13.45
CA THR A 93 -1.62 -2.56 -14.02
C THR A 93 -1.61 -3.24 -15.38
N LYS A 94 -2.78 -3.64 -15.90
CA LYS A 94 -2.92 -4.46 -17.12
C LYS A 94 -2.11 -3.97 -18.33
N TYR A 95 -1.92 -2.67 -18.46
CA TYR A 95 -1.18 -2.06 -19.58
C TYR A 95 0.08 -1.34 -19.12
N THR A 96 0.65 -1.76 -18.01
CA THR A 96 1.92 -1.27 -17.47
C THR A 96 2.94 -2.41 -17.40
N SER A 97 4.19 -2.11 -17.19
CA SER A 97 5.23 -3.12 -16.94
C SER A 97 5.34 -3.54 -15.47
N LEU A 98 4.51 -3.01 -14.57
CA LEU A 98 4.56 -3.28 -13.14
C LEU A 98 4.23 -4.74 -12.81
N ARG A 99 5.07 -5.34 -11.98
CA ARG A 99 4.95 -6.71 -11.49
C ARG A 99 4.35 -6.69 -10.10
N VAL A 100 3.18 -7.29 -9.94
CA VAL A 100 2.43 -7.35 -8.68
C VAL A 100 2.48 -8.78 -8.15
N TYR A 101 2.80 -8.96 -6.88
CA TYR A 101 2.81 -10.27 -6.24
C TYR A 101 1.95 -10.29 -4.97
N ALA A 102 1.14 -11.34 -4.83
CA ALA A 102 0.30 -11.62 -3.67
C ALA A 102 0.96 -12.67 -2.77
N SER A 103 1.25 -12.32 -1.52
CA SER A 103 1.97 -13.15 -0.57
C SER A 103 1.16 -13.31 0.72
N TYR A 104 0.93 -14.56 1.15
CA TYR A 104 0.12 -14.88 2.33
C TYR A 104 0.55 -16.23 2.95
N GLU A 105 0.11 -16.52 4.17
CA GLU A 105 0.62 -17.59 5.03
C GLU A 105 0.48 -19.01 4.47
N GLN A 106 -0.53 -19.27 3.62
CA GLN A 106 -0.76 -20.61 3.05
C GLN A 106 0.16 -20.95 1.87
N LEU A 107 0.92 -20.00 1.37
CA LEU A 107 1.96 -20.26 0.37
C LEU A 107 3.25 -20.70 1.05
N HIS A 108 3.94 -21.70 0.47
CA HIS A 108 5.24 -22.13 0.98
C HIS A 108 6.25 -20.98 0.91
N ILE A 109 7.00 -20.75 1.98
CA ILE A 109 7.90 -19.60 2.10
C ILE A 109 8.97 -19.56 1.00
N ASP A 110 9.52 -20.70 0.60
CA ASP A 110 10.56 -20.76 -0.43
C ASP A 110 10.01 -20.44 -1.82
N VAL A 111 8.75 -20.80 -2.09
CA VAL A 111 8.07 -20.38 -3.32
C VAL A 111 7.91 -18.87 -3.34
N GLN A 112 7.46 -18.28 -2.24
CA GLN A 112 7.32 -16.83 -2.13
C GLN A 112 8.65 -16.11 -2.33
N LYS A 113 9.74 -16.61 -1.72
CA LYS A 113 11.09 -16.07 -1.90
C LYS A 113 11.54 -16.13 -3.35
N SER A 114 11.31 -17.26 -4.02
CA SER A 114 11.68 -17.45 -5.42
C SER A 114 10.96 -16.46 -6.34
N GLU A 115 9.65 -16.28 -6.16
CA GLU A 115 8.85 -15.31 -6.93
C GLU A 115 9.31 -13.87 -6.69
N ILE A 116 9.58 -13.51 -5.42
CA ILE A 116 10.10 -12.18 -5.08
C ILE A 116 11.49 -11.96 -5.68
N TYR A 117 12.34 -12.97 -5.68
CA TYR A 117 13.71 -12.92 -6.25
C TYR A 117 13.70 -12.75 -7.77
N LEU A 118 12.71 -13.31 -8.47
CA LEU A 118 12.53 -13.10 -9.92
C LEU A 118 12.21 -11.64 -10.29
N GLY A 119 11.88 -10.85 -9.31
CA GLY A 119 11.65 -9.41 -9.44
C GLY A 119 10.17 -9.03 -9.39
N ILE A 120 9.84 -8.19 -8.43
CA ILE A 120 8.51 -7.62 -8.25
C ILE A 120 8.62 -6.12 -7.95
N ASP A 121 7.58 -5.37 -8.27
CA ASP A 121 7.49 -3.93 -7.97
C ASP A 121 6.56 -3.64 -6.79
N ILE A 122 5.49 -4.43 -6.66
CA ILE A 122 4.44 -4.27 -5.65
C ILE A 122 4.22 -5.60 -4.95
N LEU A 123 4.41 -5.62 -3.63
CA LEU A 123 4.11 -6.75 -2.77
C LEU A 123 2.81 -6.47 -1.98
N ILE A 124 1.79 -7.29 -2.17
CA ILE A 124 0.56 -7.26 -1.38
C ILE A 124 0.60 -8.43 -0.40
N THR A 125 0.49 -8.17 0.89
CA THR A 125 0.75 -9.19 1.90
C THR A 125 0.03 -8.93 3.22
N THR A 126 0.08 -9.91 4.13
CA THR A 126 -0.31 -9.72 5.53
C THR A 126 0.89 -9.31 6.38
N PRO A 127 0.70 -8.65 7.54
CA PRO A 127 1.80 -8.30 8.44
C PRO A 127 2.65 -9.51 8.86
N LYS A 128 2.01 -10.63 9.13
CA LYS A 128 2.68 -11.86 9.56
C LYS A 128 3.57 -12.45 8.45
N THR A 129 3.05 -12.52 7.23
CA THR A 129 3.84 -13.02 6.08
C THR A 129 5.00 -12.09 5.78
N LEU A 130 4.77 -10.78 5.78
CA LEU A 130 5.84 -9.80 5.56
C LEU A 130 6.94 -9.90 6.61
N HIS A 131 6.57 -10.06 7.88
CA HIS A 131 7.53 -10.26 8.97
C HIS A 131 8.37 -11.53 8.76
N ASN A 132 7.75 -12.65 8.38
CA ASN A 132 8.46 -13.91 8.09
C ASN A 132 9.41 -13.76 6.90
N LEU A 133 8.97 -13.12 5.81
CA LEU A 133 9.82 -12.84 4.66
C LEU A 133 11.01 -11.95 5.04
N PHE A 134 10.78 -10.93 5.87
CA PHE A 134 11.84 -10.03 6.35
C PHE A 134 12.87 -10.79 7.21
N LEU A 135 12.43 -11.56 8.20
CA LEU A 135 13.32 -12.34 9.09
C LEU A 135 14.13 -13.40 8.35
N THR A 136 13.60 -13.94 7.26
CA THR A 136 14.26 -14.99 6.48
C THR A 136 14.99 -14.47 5.25
N ASN A 137 15.23 -13.15 5.16
CA ASN A 137 15.86 -12.49 4.01
C ASN A 137 15.16 -12.81 2.68
N GLY A 138 13.86 -13.07 2.70
CA GLY A 138 13.06 -13.37 1.51
C GLY A 138 12.53 -12.13 0.78
N VAL A 139 12.67 -10.94 1.37
CA VAL A 139 12.27 -9.67 0.76
C VAL A 139 13.28 -8.58 1.08
N SER A 140 13.73 -7.86 0.06
CA SER A 140 14.52 -6.64 0.25
C SER A 140 13.59 -5.44 0.44
N ILE A 141 13.85 -4.63 1.47
CA ILE A 141 13.11 -3.39 1.75
C ILE A 141 13.90 -2.13 1.41
N SER A 142 15.07 -2.27 0.77
CA SER A 142 16.01 -1.17 0.49
C SER A 142 15.46 -0.15 -0.51
N GLU A 143 14.64 -0.60 -1.46
CA GLU A 143 14.11 0.21 -2.56
C GLU A 143 12.67 0.70 -2.33
N LEU A 144 12.11 0.45 -1.13
CA LEU A 144 10.74 0.84 -0.83
C LEU A 144 10.56 2.36 -0.93
N LYS A 145 9.54 2.78 -1.67
CA LYS A 145 9.12 4.18 -1.83
C LYS A 145 7.82 4.49 -1.10
N ILE A 146 6.97 3.48 -0.96
CA ILE A 146 5.68 3.61 -0.28
C ILE A 146 5.29 2.31 0.42
N VAL A 147 4.79 2.43 1.64
CA VAL A 147 4.19 1.36 2.43
C VAL A 147 2.77 1.78 2.79
N SER A 148 1.78 1.03 2.35
CA SER A 148 0.38 1.31 2.60
C SER A 148 -0.26 0.21 3.44
N VAL A 149 -1.20 0.57 4.32
CA VAL A 149 -2.04 -0.38 5.05
C VAL A 149 -3.49 -0.07 4.71
N ASP A 150 -4.22 -1.02 4.14
CA ASP A 150 -5.65 -0.88 3.86
C ASP A 150 -6.48 -1.47 4.99
N ASP A 151 -7.60 -0.82 5.31
CA ASP A 151 -8.51 -1.19 6.40
C ASP A 151 -7.72 -1.52 7.70
N ALA A 152 -6.91 -0.56 8.17
CA ALA A 152 -5.90 -0.73 9.22
C ALA A 152 -6.46 -0.99 10.65
N GLU A 153 -7.74 -1.27 10.80
CA GLU A 153 -8.40 -1.57 12.07
C GLU A 153 -7.74 -2.75 12.80
N PHE A 154 -7.20 -3.73 12.04
CA PHE A 154 -6.49 -4.88 12.61
C PHE A 154 -5.21 -4.49 13.38
N LEU A 155 -4.60 -3.35 13.07
CA LEU A 155 -3.44 -2.82 13.80
C LEU A 155 -3.79 -2.34 15.22
N SER A 156 -5.07 -2.31 15.58
CA SER A 156 -5.51 -2.14 16.97
C SER A 156 -5.05 -3.31 17.85
N ASN A 157 -4.81 -4.47 17.25
CA ASN A 157 -4.17 -5.61 17.91
C ASN A 157 -2.68 -5.30 18.12
N LYS A 158 -2.22 -5.32 19.36
CA LYS A 158 -0.84 -5.01 19.74
C LYS A 158 0.21 -5.89 19.05
N LYS A 159 -0.12 -7.16 18.80
CA LYS A 159 0.80 -8.09 18.12
C LYS A 159 1.06 -7.67 16.67
N GLU A 160 0.00 -7.31 15.94
CA GLU A 160 0.11 -6.88 14.55
C GLU A 160 0.84 -5.54 14.42
N SER A 161 0.54 -4.58 15.29
CA SER A 161 1.21 -3.28 15.29
C SER A 161 2.70 -3.37 15.67
N THR A 162 3.08 -4.27 16.60
CA THR A 162 4.48 -4.45 17.01
C THR A 162 5.33 -4.98 15.85
N GLY A 163 4.84 -5.95 15.08
CA GLY A 163 5.54 -6.48 13.90
C GLY A 163 5.77 -5.40 12.85
N LEU A 164 4.77 -4.59 12.59
CA LEU A 164 4.89 -3.46 11.65
C LEU A 164 5.91 -2.42 12.14
N ILE A 165 5.88 -2.05 13.42
CA ILE A 165 6.82 -1.08 14.01
C ILE A 165 8.27 -1.59 13.89
N ALA A 166 8.52 -2.86 14.23
CA ALA A 166 9.85 -3.45 14.14
C ALA A 166 10.41 -3.43 12.72
N MET A 167 9.59 -3.75 11.73
CA MET A 167 9.98 -3.69 10.32
C MET A 167 10.17 -2.24 9.85
N ALA A 168 9.25 -1.35 10.20
CA ALA A 168 9.31 0.06 9.79
C ALA A 168 10.58 0.77 10.28
N ALA A 169 11.11 0.37 11.45
CA ALA A 169 12.39 0.88 11.96
C ALA A 169 13.58 0.58 11.03
N SER A 170 13.48 -0.45 10.18
CA SER A 170 14.50 -0.80 9.19
C SER A 170 14.32 -0.08 7.84
N ILE A 171 13.21 0.61 7.64
CA ILE A 171 12.87 1.32 6.39
C ILE A 171 13.29 2.79 6.50
N LYS A 172 14.33 3.19 5.78
CA LYS A 172 14.96 4.51 5.97
C LYS A 172 14.29 5.69 5.24
N LYS A 173 13.64 5.47 4.11
CA LYS A 173 13.15 6.57 3.24
C LYS A 173 11.89 6.21 2.48
N SER A 174 10.87 5.75 3.16
CA SER A 174 9.58 5.43 2.54
C SER A 174 8.47 6.30 3.08
N GLN A 175 7.49 6.53 2.24
CA GLN A 175 6.23 7.14 2.66
C GLN A 175 5.33 6.06 3.25
N PHE A 176 4.70 6.34 4.38
CA PHE A 176 3.69 5.48 4.99
C PHE A 176 2.30 6.08 4.82
N VAL A 177 1.33 5.27 4.41
CA VAL A 177 -0.08 5.68 4.26
C VAL A 177 -0.97 4.65 4.94
N ILE A 178 -1.68 5.08 5.98
CA ILE A 178 -2.55 4.23 6.78
C ILE A 178 -4.00 4.60 6.48
N TYR A 179 -4.75 3.66 5.90
CA TYR A 179 -6.18 3.83 5.61
C TYR A 179 -7.01 3.11 6.66
N ALA A 180 -7.98 3.79 7.25
CA ALA A 180 -8.91 3.22 8.22
C ALA A 180 -10.27 3.93 8.16
N GLU A 181 -11.30 3.39 8.81
CA GLU A 181 -12.59 4.07 8.88
C GLU A 181 -12.58 5.20 9.90
N LYS A 182 -11.93 4.97 11.05
CA LYS A 182 -11.92 5.92 12.18
C LYS A 182 -10.55 6.00 12.84
N PRO A 183 -10.20 7.14 13.43
CA PRO A 183 -9.05 7.24 14.31
C PRO A 183 -9.19 6.26 15.49
N HIS A 184 -8.08 5.59 15.82
CA HIS A 184 -7.98 4.70 16.97
C HIS A 184 -6.69 5.00 17.75
N PRO A 185 -6.69 4.97 19.11
CA PRO A 185 -5.48 5.29 19.89
C PRO A 185 -4.25 4.48 19.53
N GLN A 186 -4.41 3.21 19.15
CA GLN A 186 -3.29 2.38 18.71
C GLN A 186 -2.70 2.85 17.36
N LEU A 187 -3.53 3.31 16.43
CA LEU A 187 -3.04 3.90 15.16
C LEU A 187 -2.30 5.21 15.42
N GLN A 188 -2.79 6.04 16.35
CA GLN A 188 -2.11 7.28 16.72
C GLN A 188 -0.73 7.04 17.35
N ARG A 189 -0.54 5.94 18.08
CA ARG A 189 0.79 5.57 18.61
C ARG A 189 1.84 5.33 17.52
N LEU A 190 1.44 4.96 16.31
CA LEU A 190 2.37 4.80 15.19
C LEU A 190 3.07 6.11 14.83
N GLU A 191 2.49 7.26 15.18
CA GLU A 191 3.11 8.58 15.03
C GLU A 191 4.48 8.68 15.72
N ASN A 192 4.59 8.07 16.89
CA ASN A 192 5.83 8.07 17.69
C ASN A 192 6.92 7.12 17.16
N HIS A 193 6.65 6.37 16.09
CA HIS A 193 7.56 5.37 15.55
C HIS A 193 8.01 5.66 14.12
N PHE A 194 7.07 5.67 13.17
CA PHE A 194 7.38 5.81 11.74
C PHE A 194 6.43 6.74 10.99
N MET A 195 5.41 7.26 11.67
CA MET A 195 4.44 8.20 11.11
C MET A 195 4.71 9.66 11.55
N GLU A 196 5.95 9.94 11.93
CA GLU A 196 6.35 11.30 12.31
C GLU A 196 6.00 12.33 11.22
N HIS A 197 5.55 13.51 11.64
CA HIS A 197 5.12 14.60 10.75
C HIS A 197 4.00 14.22 9.77
N SER A 198 3.20 13.20 10.10
CA SER A 198 2.10 12.76 9.27
C SER A 198 1.00 13.82 9.17
N ARG A 199 0.25 13.78 8.07
CA ARG A 199 -1.01 14.52 7.93
C ARG A 199 -2.20 13.58 8.06
N THR A 200 -3.24 14.07 8.71
CA THR A 200 -4.53 13.39 8.79
C THR A 200 -5.49 13.97 7.74
N VAL A 201 -6.04 13.08 6.91
CA VAL A 201 -7.14 13.39 5.99
C VAL A 201 -8.40 12.68 6.48
N LYS A 202 -9.51 13.41 6.57
CA LYS A 202 -10.82 12.88 6.95
C LYS A 202 -11.84 13.25 5.88
N SER A 203 -12.82 12.38 5.64
CA SER A 203 -13.99 12.67 4.79
C SER A 203 -15.27 12.39 5.55
#